data_b3b6a72cfdd71b0a29f94315f45dc119
#
_entry.id   b3b6a72cfdd71b0a29f94315f45dc119
#
_cell.length_a   1.000
_cell.length_b   1.000
_cell.length_c   1.000
_cell.angle_alpha   90.00
_cell.angle_beta   90.00
_cell.angle_gamma   90.00
#
_symmetry.space_group_name_H-M   'P 1'
#
loop_
_entity.id
_entity.type
_entity.pdbx_description
1 polymer ?
#
loop_
_entity_poly.entity_id
_entity_poly.type
_entity_poly.pdbx_seq_one_letter_code
_entity_poly.pdbx_strand_id
1 'polypeptide(L)'
;MTSSSAKHRKLSQALLTYINKEKPLEETQEVEHRQAVLRKLRRMIREWVKQVWIDIGYPADQADDLGGALETSGSFRLGVNDPGGDIDTICIVPQHVSHADFFGLEGARGPIGGFVGILQRTDGVEGIKPIPGAKVPLIKIDSFLNVEIDLLLARLPLDRVPPDIDEEIDDESILHRVEFASLRALSGPRDNIRFDKLLAHVDADLHEFQLFLRLVRHWAKSRGLWGNKYGYFGGVNCAILCIKVIQNFPNKKAASLLRLFFHIFSAWPWGPRRPVFISKVGMLDADGNPKYDLDPDLGFFQYPWEMPRGNRRDGLMPII
;
A
#
# COMPACT_ATOMS: atom_id res chain seq x y z
N MET A 1 -34.83 -18.30 0.24
CA MET A 1 -33.40 -18.36 0.63
C MET A 1 -33.05 -19.81 0.94
N THR A 2 -32.10 -20.41 0.24
CA THR A 2 -31.77 -21.83 0.39
C THR A 2 -31.07 -22.09 1.74
N SER A 3 -31.29 -23.27 2.33
CA SER A 3 -30.67 -23.76 3.59
C SER A 3 -29.15 -23.56 3.62
N SER A 4 -28.51 -23.67 2.47
CA SER A 4 -27.05 -23.45 2.31
C SER A 4 -26.62 -22.00 2.60
N SER A 5 -27.34 -20.98 2.15
CA SER A 5 -27.02 -19.56 2.40
C SER A 5 -27.11 -19.20 3.90
N ALA A 6 -28.09 -19.74 4.60
CA ALA A 6 -28.24 -19.53 6.05
C ALA A 6 -27.09 -20.19 6.84
N LYS A 7 -26.63 -21.37 6.43
CA LYS A 7 -25.48 -22.07 7.05
C LYS A 7 -24.19 -21.25 6.88
N HIS A 8 -23.91 -20.75 5.68
CA HIS A 8 -22.70 -19.97 5.43
C HIS A 8 -22.70 -18.64 6.21
N ARG A 9 -23.88 -18.01 6.39
CA ARG A 9 -24.02 -16.79 7.19
C ARG A 9 -23.72 -17.05 8.67
N LYS A 10 -24.22 -18.14 9.24
CA LYS A 10 -23.89 -18.55 10.61
C LYS A 10 -22.40 -18.83 10.80
N LEU A 11 -21.76 -19.49 9.83
CA LEU A 11 -20.32 -19.74 9.87
C LEU A 11 -19.51 -18.46 9.78
N SER A 12 -19.85 -17.51 8.90
CA SER A 12 -19.16 -16.21 8.83
C SER A 12 -19.30 -15.46 10.15
N GLN A 13 -20.48 -15.49 10.79
CA GLN A 13 -20.68 -14.85 12.09
C GLN A 13 -19.83 -15.52 13.20
N ALA A 14 -19.74 -16.84 13.20
CA ALA A 14 -18.90 -17.56 14.15
C ALA A 14 -17.41 -17.25 13.94
N LEU A 15 -16.96 -17.15 12.69
CA LEU A 15 -15.60 -16.74 12.34
C LEU A 15 -15.31 -15.30 12.74
N LEU A 16 -16.26 -14.39 12.56
CA LEU A 16 -16.14 -13.00 13.03
C LEU A 16 -15.98 -12.94 14.55
N THR A 17 -16.81 -13.67 15.29
CA THR A 17 -16.71 -13.75 16.76
C THR A 17 -15.36 -14.31 17.19
N TYR A 18 -14.90 -15.37 16.53
CA TYR A 18 -13.59 -15.99 16.78
C TYR A 18 -12.45 -14.99 16.54
N ILE A 19 -12.39 -14.39 15.35
CA ILE A 19 -11.25 -13.52 15.02
C ILE A 19 -11.24 -12.23 15.85
N ASN A 20 -12.41 -11.70 16.25
CA ASN A 20 -12.49 -10.54 17.11
C ASN A 20 -12.01 -10.84 18.54
N LYS A 21 -12.14 -12.10 18.98
CA LYS A 21 -11.59 -12.55 20.26
C LYS A 21 -10.06 -12.73 20.20
N GLU A 22 -9.58 -13.38 19.14
CA GLU A 22 -8.15 -13.72 18.99
C GLU A 22 -7.30 -12.52 18.54
N LYS A 23 -7.87 -11.68 17.71
CA LYS A 23 -7.23 -10.50 17.09
C LYS A 23 -8.28 -9.38 16.96
N PRO A 24 -8.60 -8.67 18.05
CA PRO A 24 -9.52 -7.55 18.00
C PRO A 24 -9.05 -6.49 17.00
N LEU A 25 -9.97 -5.74 16.44
CA LEU A 25 -9.65 -4.50 15.72
C LEU A 25 -9.36 -3.39 16.73
N GLU A 26 -8.72 -2.34 16.25
CA GLU A 26 -8.54 -1.12 17.04
C GLU A 26 -9.90 -0.51 17.44
N GLU A 27 -9.91 0.13 18.59
CA GLU A 27 -11.07 0.90 19.04
C GLU A 27 -11.23 2.17 18.19
N THR A 28 -12.46 2.64 18.04
CA THR A 28 -12.77 3.83 17.22
C THR A 28 -11.94 5.05 17.63
N GLN A 29 -11.74 5.26 18.92
CA GLN A 29 -10.93 6.38 19.43
C GLN A 29 -9.47 6.28 18.97
N GLU A 30 -8.90 5.08 18.95
CA GLU A 30 -7.53 4.85 18.47
C GLU A 30 -7.41 5.13 16.97
N VAL A 31 -8.38 4.67 16.18
CA VAL A 31 -8.42 4.95 14.73
C VAL A 31 -8.53 6.46 14.47
N GLU A 32 -9.39 7.17 15.20
CA GLU A 32 -9.53 8.64 15.09
C GLU A 32 -8.25 9.36 15.48
N HIS A 33 -7.60 8.92 16.56
CA HIS A 33 -6.31 9.45 17.00
C HIS A 33 -5.23 9.30 15.90
N ARG A 34 -5.07 8.11 15.36
CA ARG A 34 -4.12 7.83 14.26
C ARG A 34 -4.41 8.71 13.05
N GLN A 35 -5.67 8.87 12.67
CA GLN A 35 -6.05 9.76 11.58
C GLN A 35 -5.70 11.23 11.88
N ALA A 36 -5.84 11.68 13.14
CA ALA A 36 -5.44 13.02 13.53
C ALA A 36 -3.92 13.23 13.42
N VAL A 37 -3.11 12.24 13.81
CA VAL A 37 -1.66 12.25 13.63
C VAL A 37 -1.29 12.32 12.14
N LEU A 38 -1.91 11.52 11.28
CA LEU A 38 -1.68 11.56 9.84
C LEU A 38 -2.07 12.91 9.23
N ARG A 39 -3.18 13.54 9.67
CA ARG A 39 -3.53 14.91 9.24
C ARG A 39 -2.48 15.94 9.64
N LYS A 40 -1.91 15.82 10.84
CA LYS A 40 -0.81 16.69 11.31
C LYS A 40 0.42 16.50 10.44
N LEU A 41 0.83 15.25 10.18
CA LEU A 41 1.98 14.92 9.34
C LEU A 41 1.80 15.43 7.90
N ARG A 42 0.60 15.26 7.32
CA ARG A 42 0.28 15.78 5.98
C ARG A 42 0.45 17.30 5.89
N ARG A 43 0.02 18.04 6.90
CA ARG A 43 0.22 19.50 6.96
C ARG A 43 1.70 19.87 7.03
N MET A 44 2.46 19.16 7.86
CA MET A 44 3.91 19.38 7.98
C MET A 44 4.64 19.15 6.65
N ILE A 45 4.25 18.12 5.91
CA ILE A 45 4.81 17.82 4.57
C ILE A 45 4.54 18.98 3.61
N ARG A 46 3.32 19.52 3.55
CA ARG A 46 2.98 20.64 2.67
C ARG A 46 3.79 21.89 3.00
N GLU A 47 3.88 22.25 4.27
CA GLU A 47 4.68 23.39 4.71
C GLU A 47 6.17 23.20 4.40
N TRP A 48 6.69 21.99 4.57
CA TRP A 48 8.06 21.69 4.21
C TRP A 48 8.33 21.82 2.69
N VAL A 49 7.46 21.26 1.85
CA VAL A 49 7.55 21.39 0.38
C VAL A 49 7.56 22.86 -0.04
N LYS A 50 6.71 23.69 0.57
CA LYS A 50 6.66 25.13 0.37
C LYS A 50 7.98 25.80 0.76
N GLN A 51 8.57 25.45 1.91
CA GLN A 51 9.85 26.02 2.33
C GLN A 51 11.00 25.66 1.39
N VAL A 52 11.05 24.42 0.90
CA VAL A 52 12.04 24.00 -0.09
C VAL A 52 11.89 24.82 -1.38
N TRP A 53 10.67 25.10 -1.85
CA TRP A 53 10.40 25.94 -3.02
C TRP A 53 10.93 27.36 -2.86
N ILE A 54 10.68 27.98 -1.71
CA ILE A 54 11.15 29.35 -1.41
C ILE A 54 12.69 29.38 -1.34
N ASP A 55 13.30 28.39 -0.73
CA ASP A 55 14.76 28.34 -0.55
C ASP A 55 15.53 28.15 -1.87
N ILE A 56 14.91 27.56 -2.88
CA ILE A 56 15.50 27.50 -4.23
C ILE A 56 15.28 28.77 -5.06
N GLY A 57 14.70 29.82 -4.45
CA GLY A 57 14.58 31.16 -5.05
C GLY A 57 13.31 31.40 -5.85
N TYR A 58 12.29 30.56 -5.74
CA TYR A 58 11.01 30.76 -6.39
C TYR A 58 10.04 31.64 -5.56
N PRO A 59 9.08 32.31 -6.21
CA PRO A 59 8.14 33.19 -5.53
C PRO A 59 7.26 32.48 -4.50
N ALA A 60 7.12 33.08 -3.31
CA ALA A 60 6.32 32.52 -2.22
C ALA A 60 4.82 32.47 -2.52
N ASP A 61 4.31 33.38 -3.35
CA ASP A 61 2.92 33.43 -3.78
C ASP A 61 2.52 32.24 -4.69
N GLN A 62 3.48 31.57 -5.31
CA GLN A 62 3.27 30.34 -6.09
C GLN A 62 3.43 29.07 -5.26
N ALA A 63 3.85 29.17 -4.02
CA ALA A 63 4.17 28.04 -3.17
C ALA A 63 2.94 27.34 -2.54
N ASP A 64 1.80 28.05 -2.44
CA ASP A 64 0.60 27.53 -1.77
C ASP A 64 -0.05 26.33 -2.52
N ASP A 65 0.10 26.30 -3.84
CA ASP A 65 -0.49 25.28 -4.71
C ASP A 65 0.46 24.09 -5.01
N LEU A 66 1.68 24.08 -4.46
CA LEU A 66 2.64 22.99 -4.76
C LEU A 66 2.18 21.64 -4.29
N GLY A 67 1.39 21.63 -3.25
CA GLY A 67 0.87 20.40 -2.68
C GLY A 67 1.91 19.65 -1.85
N GLY A 68 1.83 18.36 -1.93
CA GLY A 68 2.48 17.37 -1.09
C GLY A 68 1.42 16.47 -0.49
N ALA A 69 1.52 15.19 -0.75
CA ALA A 69 0.56 14.21 -0.28
C ALA A 69 1.18 13.25 0.73
N LEU A 70 0.34 12.69 1.57
CA LEU A 70 0.67 11.60 2.46
C LEU A 70 -0.34 10.48 2.22
N GLU A 71 0.12 9.40 1.63
CA GLU A 71 -0.70 8.23 1.42
C GLU A 71 -0.37 7.14 2.44
N THR A 72 -1.36 6.31 2.73
CA THR A 72 -1.17 5.15 3.59
C THR A 72 -1.19 3.88 2.77
N SER A 73 -0.49 2.86 3.24
CA SER A 73 -0.51 1.55 2.61
C SER A 73 -0.64 0.42 3.63
N GLY A 74 -0.55 -0.81 3.16
CA GLY A 74 -0.52 -1.98 4.03
C GLY A 74 -1.82 -2.22 4.80
N SER A 75 -1.67 -2.75 6.00
CA SER A 75 -2.81 -3.23 6.79
C SER A 75 -3.71 -2.12 7.31
N PHE A 76 -3.15 -0.95 7.61
CA PHE A 76 -3.91 0.20 8.07
C PHE A 76 -4.88 0.70 6.98
N ARG A 77 -4.38 0.88 5.75
CA ARG A 77 -5.20 1.32 4.61
C ARG A 77 -6.33 0.33 4.28
N LEU A 78 -6.07 -0.98 4.43
CA LEU A 78 -7.04 -2.04 4.18
C LEU A 78 -8.03 -2.25 5.35
N GLY A 79 -7.84 -1.57 6.48
CA GLY A 79 -8.70 -1.70 7.67
C GLY A 79 -8.58 -3.08 8.35
N VAL A 80 -7.40 -3.68 8.31
CA VAL A 80 -7.10 -5.00 8.87
C VAL A 80 -5.83 -5.01 9.72
N ASN A 81 -5.40 -3.84 10.19
CA ASN A 81 -4.25 -3.69 11.06
C ASN A 81 -4.49 -4.32 12.44
N ASP A 82 -3.42 -4.80 13.04
CA ASP A 82 -3.43 -5.20 14.44
C ASP A 82 -3.40 -3.93 15.33
N PRO A 83 -4.06 -3.90 16.50
CA PRO A 83 -3.97 -2.78 17.44
C PRO A 83 -2.53 -2.42 17.78
N GLY A 84 -2.22 -1.12 17.79
CA GLY A 84 -0.86 -0.64 18.07
C GLY A 84 0.18 -0.94 16.98
N GLY A 85 -0.22 -1.50 15.84
CA GLY A 85 0.71 -1.74 14.72
C GLY A 85 1.20 -0.43 14.08
N ASP A 86 2.33 -0.47 13.38
CA ASP A 86 2.86 0.65 12.61
C ASP A 86 1.92 1.08 11.46
N ILE A 87 2.10 2.32 11.02
CA ILE A 87 1.43 2.82 9.81
C ILE A 87 2.49 3.00 8.72
N ASP A 88 2.37 2.20 7.67
CA ASP A 88 3.14 2.40 6.44
C ASP A 88 2.60 3.64 5.72
N THR A 89 3.45 4.66 5.55
CA THR A 89 3.08 5.92 4.90
C THR A 89 4.06 6.31 3.81
N ILE A 90 3.56 7.01 2.81
CA ILE A 90 4.34 7.51 1.69
C ILE A 90 4.17 9.01 1.58
N CYS A 91 5.27 9.74 1.78
CA CYS A 91 5.37 11.17 1.50
C CYS A 91 5.58 11.36 -0.01
N ILE A 92 4.58 11.89 -0.70
CA ILE A 92 4.61 12.13 -2.14
C ILE A 92 4.88 13.62 -2.36
N VAL A 93 5.94 13.92 -3.11
CA VAL A 93 6.43 15.29 -3.31
C VAL A 93 6.67 15.59 -4.80
N PRO A 94 6.61 16.88 -5.19
CA PRO A 94 6.92 17.30 -6.56
C PRO A 94 8.42 17.17 -6.89
N GLN A 95 8.76 17.26 -8.17
CA GLN A 95 10.10 17.00 -8.70
C GLN A 95 11.21 17.89 -8.15
N HIS A 96 10.90 19.11 -7.69
CA HIS A 96 11.89 20.02 -7.15
C HIS A 96 12.39 19.63 -5.76
N VAL A 97 11.65 18.80 -5.01
CA VAL A 97 12.09 18.28 -3.71
C VAL A 97 13.03 17.10 -3.91
N SER A 98 14.19 17.13 -3.29
CA SER A 98 15.19 16.08 -3.43
C SER A 98 15.21 15.11 -2.23
N HIS A 99 15.88 14.01 -2.43
CA HIS A 99 16.18 13.04 -1.38
C HIS A 99 17.02 13.67 -0.23
N ALA A 100 17.94 14.59 -0.57
CA ALA A 100 18.73 15.33 0.42
C ALA A 100 17.83 16.20 1.30
N ASP A 101 16.84 16.88 0.71
CA ASP A 101 15.89 17.73 1.44
C ASP A 101 15.04 16.92 2.43
N PHE A 102 14.73 15.68 2.10
CA PHE A 102 13.95 14.80 2.98
C PHE A 102 14.76 14.30 4.18
N PHE A 103 15.98 13.83 3.94
CA PHE A 103 16.83 13.25 4.99
C PHE A 103 17.72 14.25 5.71
N GLY A 104 17.77 15.52 5.30
CA GLY A 104 18.66 16.52 5.87
C GLY A 104 20.14 16.25 5.58
N LEU A 105 20.45 15.75 4.38
CA LEU A 105 21.81 15.45 3.95
C LEU A 105 22.52 16.71 3.43
N GLU A 106 23.82 16.59 3.10
CA GLU A 106 24.57 17.67 2.47
C GLU A 106 23.88 18.18 1.20
N GLY A 107 23.76 19.49 1.07
CA GLY A 107 23.03 20.14 -0.01
C GLY A 107 21.50 20.18 0.16
N ALA A 108 20.98 19.77 1.31
CA ALA A 108 19.56 19.92 1.63
C ALA A 108 19.13 21.38 1.63
N ARG A 109 17.94 21.63 1.05
CA ARG A 109 17.31 22.96 0.96
C ARG A 109 16.11 23.03 1.90
N GLY A 110 15.64 24.26 2.14
CA GLY A 110 14.56 24.49 3.09
C GLY A 110 15.05 24.48 4.54
N PRO A 111 14.25 24.03 5.49
CA PRO A 111 14.57 24.06 6.90
C PRO A 111 15.83 23.26 7.25
N ILE A 112 16.61 23.77 8.21
CA ILE A 112 17.85 23.12 8.68
C ILE A 112 17.58 21.68 9.08
N GLY A 113 18.36 20.73 8.52
CA GLY A 113 18.24 19.30 8.73
C GLY A 113 17.12 18.67 7.91
N GLY A 114 16.58 19.37 6.90
CA GLY A 114 15.54 18.86 6.01
C GLY A 114 14.25 18.49 6.75
N PHE A 115 13.49 17.55 6.21
CA PHE A 115 12.26 17.08 6.87
C PHE A 115 12.55 16.32 8.18
N VAL A 116 13.66 15.58 8.25
CA VAL A 116 14.15 14.96 9.50
C VAL A 116 14.33 16.02 10.59
N GLY A 117 14.95 17.17 10.27
CA GLY A 117 15.12 18.24 11.22
C GLY A 117 13.82 18.89 11.71
N ILE A 118 12.79 18.93 10.86
CA ILE A 118 11.42 19.35 11.27
C ILE A 118 10.85 18.35 12.27
N LEU A 119 10.93 17.05 11.96
CA LEU A 119 10.43 15.98 12.84
C LEU A 119 11.12 16.05 14.21
N GLN A 120 12.44 16.23 14.24
CA GLN A 120 13.24 16.31 15.48
C GLN A 120 12.84 17.48 16.40
N ARG A 121 12.31 18.55 15.82
CA ARG A 121 11.85 19.74 16.57
C ARG A 121 10.35 19.74 16.85
N THR A 122 9.64 18.69 16.42
CA THR A 122 8.19 18.60 16.59
C THR A 122 7.86 17.91 17.91
N ASP A 123 7.07 18.57 18.74
CA ASP A 123 6.61 18.01 20.01
C ASP A 123 5.78 16.73 19.79
N GLY A 124 6.09 15.71 20.58
CA GLY A 124 5.45 14.40 20.52
C GLY A 124 5.99 13.48 19.44
N VAL A 125 7.13 13.83 18.81
CA VAL A 125 7.87 12.95 17.89
C VAL A 125 9.12 12.43 18.60
N GLU A 126 9.27 11.11 18.65
CA GLU A 126 10.36 10.42 19.34
C GLU A 126 10.92 9.28 18.49
N GLY A 127 12.21 8.95 18.68
CA GLY A 127 12.83 7.77 18.07
C GLY A 127 12.95 7.85 16.54
N ILE A 128 13.36 9.01 16.01
CA ILE A 128 13.51 9.23 14.56
C ILE A 128 14.78 8.52 14.07
N LYS A 129 14.62 7.61 13.10
CA LYS A 129 15.68 6.81 12.49
C LYS A 129 15.64 6.95 10.96
N PRO A 130 16.40 7.91 10.39
CA PRO A 130 16.53 8.02 8.95
C PRO A 130 17.36 6.86 8.39
N ILE A 131 16.88 6.22 7.31
CA ILE A 131 17.55 5.10 6.62
C ILE A 131 17.67 5.43 5.13
N PRO A 132 18.52 6.42 4.76
CA PRO A 132 18.64 6.89 3.37
C PRO A 132 19.25 5.85 2.42
N GLY A 133 20.07 4.92 2.93
CA GLY A 133 20.74 3.88 2.14
C GLY A 133 19.93 2.60 1.94
N ALA A 134 18.68 2.54 2.39
CA ALA A 134 17.84 1.37 2.15
C ALA A 134 17.44 1.24 0.67
N LYS A 135 17.09 0.02 0.24
CA LYS A 135 16.54 -0.22 -1.13
C LYS A 135 15.29 0.62 -1.42
N VAL A 136 14.50 0.88 -0.40
CA VAL A 136 13.45 1.90 -0.37
C VAL A 136 13.77 2.79 0.83
N PRO A 137 14.27 4.01 0.59
CA PRO A 137 14.66 4.92 1.64
C PRO A 137 13.46 5.36 2.48
N LEU A 138 13.62 5.39 3.80
CA LEU A 138 12.53 5.71 4.73
C LEU A 138 13.03 6.39 6.00
N ILE A 139 12.14 7.06 6.69
CA ILE A 139 12.30 7.54 8.06
C ILE A 139 11.39 6.69 8.95
N LYS A 140 11.98 5.97 9.90
CA LYS A 140 11.20 5.33 10.97
C LYS A 140 11.00 6.31 12.10
N ILE A 141 9.77 6.40 12.57
CA ILE A 141 9.35 7.21 13.71
C ILE A 141 8.77 6.26 14.74
N ASP A 142 9.51 6.03 15.82
CA ASP A 142 9.09 5.09 16.87
C ASP A 142 7.82 5.58 17.58
N SER A 143 7.64 6.90 17.69
CA SER A 143 6.43 7.50 18.24
C SER A 143 6.18 8.88 17.63
N PHE A 144 5.01 9.08 17.07
CA PHE A 144 4.45 10.41 16.81
C PHE A 144 3.10 10.50 17.54
N LEU A 145 3.09 11.12 18.71
CA LEU A 145 1.93 11.15 19.61
C LEU A 145 1.41 9.72 19.89
N ASN A 146 2.30 8.80 20.22
CA ASN A 146 2.05 7.37 20.47
C ASN A 146 1.66 6.54 19.23
N VAL A 147 1.95 7.01 18.01
CA VAL A 147 1.75 6.26 16.77
C VAL A 147 3.09 5.97 16.13
N GLU A 148 3.40 4.69 15.87
CA GLU A 148 4.58 4.27 15.12
C GLU A 148 4.33 4.45 13.61
N ILE A 149 5.27 5.10 12.91
CA ILE A 149 5.13 5.44 11.50
C ILE A 149 6.40 5.08 10.73
N ASP A 150 6.24 4.32 9.66
CA ASP A 150 7.25 4.15 8.62
C ASP A 150 6.93 5.12 7.47
N LEU A 151 7.77 6.14 7.28
CA LEU A 151 7.55 7.20 6.29
C LEU A 151 8.53 7.05 5.12
N LEU A 152 8.02 6.61 3.98
CA LEU A 152 8.75 6.49 2.73
C LEU A 152 8.68 7.79 1.94
N LEU A 153 9.62 8.00 1.02
CA LEU A 153 9.60 9.13 0.08
C LEU A 153 9.30 8.65 -1.34
N ALA A 154 8.37 9.31 -2.00
CA ALA A 154 8.14 9.19 -3.44
C ALA A 154 8.15 10.57 -4.09
N ARG A 155 9.04 10.75 -5.06
CA ARG A 155 9.14 11.96 -5.86
C ARG A 155 8.49 11.73 -7.22
N LEU A 156 7.51 12.56 -7.57
CA LEU A 156 6.86 12.53 -8.87
C LEU A 156 7.48 13.55 -9.82
N PRO A 157 7.52 13.27 -11.13
CA PRO A 157 8.02 14.19 -12.15
C PRO A 157 6.95 15.25 -12.50
N LEU A 158 6.36 15.85 -11.48
CA LEU A 158 5.33 16.88 -11.56
C LEU A 158 5.82 18.13 -10.85
N ASP A 159 5.41 19.30 -11.36
CA ASP A 159 5.69 20.58 -10.71
C ASP A 159 4.87 20.76 -9.44
N ARG A 160 3.69 20.15 -9.39
CA ARG A 160 2.72 20.19 -8.29
C ARG A 160 2.16 18.81 -8.02
N VAL A 161 1.86 18.53 -6.75
CA VAL A 161 1.14 17.32 -6.33
C VAL A 161 -0.34 17.69 -6.15
N PRO A 162 -1.26 17.15 -6.93
CA PRO A 162 -2.67 17.48 -6.81
C PRO A 162 -3.26 16.97 -5.48
N PRO A 163 -4.41 17.52 -5.04
CA PRO A 163 -5.09 17.09 -3.82
C PRO A 163 -5.55 15.64 -3.84
N ASP A 164 -6.01 15.17 -5.00
CA ASP A 164 -6.30 13.78 -5.29
C ASP A 164 -5.18 13.25 -6.18
N ILE A 165 -4.42 12.31 -5.63
CA ILE A 165 -3.20 11.78 -6.26
C ILE A 165 -3.41 10.39 -6.87
N ASP A 166 -4.57 9.79 -6.69
CA ASP A 166 -4.83 8.39 -7.07
C ASP A 166 -4.67 8.15 -8.57
N GLU A 167 -5.09 9.13 -9.39
CA GLU A 167 -4.95 9.03 -10.85
C GLU A 167 -3.49 9.13 -11.27
N GLU A 168 -2.73 10.07 -10.72
CA GLU A 168 -1.32 10.30 -11.10
C GLU A 168 -0.41 9.15 -10.69
N ILE A 169 -0.62 8.55 -9.53
CA ILE A 169 0.20 7.41 -9.09
C ILE A 169 -0.19 6.08 -9.75
N ASP A 170 -1.33 6.01 -10.44
CA ASP A 170 -1.73 4.86 -11.26
C ASP A 170 -1.48 5.10 -12.77
N ASP A 171 -1.13 6.34 -13.18
CA ASP A 171 -0.83 6.69 -14.57
C ASP A 171 0.55 6.19 -14.99
N GLU A 172 0.58 5.22 -15.90
CA GLU A 172 1.82 4.64 -16.42
C GLU A 172 2.70 5.66 -17.15
N SER A 173 2.12 6.69 -17.79
CA SER A 173 2.86 7.73 -18.49
C SER A 173 3.72 8.59 -17.55
N ILE A 174 3.23 8.84 -16.35
CA ILE A 174 3.95 9.52 -15.28
C ILE A 174 5.02 8.58 -14.72
N LEU A 175 4.65 7.34 -14.43
CA LEU A 175 5.51 6.36 -13.76
C LEU A 175 6.77 5.99 -14.55
N HIS A 176 6.73 6.04 -15.88
CA HIS A 176 7.93 5.83 -16.71
C HIS A 176 9.05 6.84 -16.46
N ARG A 177 8.73 8.00 -15.89
CA ARG A 177 9.67 9.08 -15.55
C ARG A 177 10.06 9.11 -14.08
N VAL A 178 9.43 8.26 -13.24
CA VAL A 178 9.68 8.18 -11.79
C VAL A 178 10.94 7.36 -11.54
N GLU A 179 11.78 7.81 -10.62
CA GLU A 179 12.95 7.06 -10.19
C GLU A 179 12.59 5.76 -9.48
N PHE A 180 13.49 4.78 -9.53
CA PHE A 180 13.22 3.42 -9.06
C PHE A 180 12.85 3.32 -7.58
N ALA A 181 13.49 4.12 -6.70
CA ALA A 181 13.16 4.14 -5.28
C ALA A 181 11.74 4.64 -5.02
N SER A 182 11.34 5.72 -5.72
CA SER A 182 9.99 6.28 -5.66
C SER A 182 8.93 5.31 -6.22
N LEU A 183 9.22 4.63 -7.35
CA LEU A 183 8.33 3.59 -7.87
C LEU A 183 8.06 2.47 -6.86
N ARG A 184 9.10 2.05 -6.15
CA ARG A 184 8.96 1.05 -5.08
C ARG A 184 8.13 1.56 -3.91
N ALA A 185 8.32 2.82 -3.50
CA ALA A 185 7.52 3.43 -2.45
C ALA A 185 6.03 3.51 -2.86
N LEU A 186 5.76 3.82 -4.12
CA LEU A 186 4.40 3.92 -4.66
C LEU A 186 3.70 2.57 -4.87
N SER A 187 4.40 1.44 -4.79
CA SER A 187 3.78 0.13 -5.05
C SER A 187 2.61 -0.16 -4.10
N GLY A 188 2.77 0.14 -2.81
CA GLY A 188 1.72 -0.09 -1.82
C GLY A 188 0.43 0.71 -2.08
N PRO A 189 0.47 2.05 -2.22
CA PRO A 189 -0.69 2.85 -2.60
C PRO A 189 -1.35 2.40 -3.90
N ARG A 190 -0.56 2.11 -4.94
CA ARG A 190 -1.08 1.61 -6.22
C ARG A 190 -1.82 0.29 -6.09
N ASP A 191 -1.29 -0.65 -5.31
CA ASP A 191 -1.98 -1.91 -5.05
C ASP A 191 -3.31 -1.67 -4.34
N ASN A 192 -3.35 -0.76 -3.37
CA ASN A 192 -4.59 -0.40 -2.68
C ASN A 192 -5.64 0.20 -3.62
N ILE A 193 -5.25 1.14 -4.48
CA ILE A 193 -6.14 1.74 -5.51
C ILE A 193 -6.72 0.64 -6.40
N ARG A 194 -5.89 -0.29 -6.83
CA ARG A 194 -6.32 -1.42 -7.67
C ARG A 194 -7.26 -2.36 -6.93
N PHE A 195 -7.02 -2.61 -5.65
CA PHE A 195 -7.91 -3.41 -4.81
C PHE A 195 -9.27 -2.73 -4.67
N ASP A 196 -9.30 -1.42 -4.37
CA ASP A 196 -10.53 -0.66 -4.25
C ASP A 196 -11.32 -0.64 -5.56
N LYS A 197 -10.66 -0.35 -6.69
CA LYS A 197 -11.28 -0.39 -8.02
C LYS A 197 -11.85 -1.77 -8.35
N LEU A 198 -11.13 -2.85 -8.01
CA LEU A 198 -11.60 -4.21 -8.28
C LEU A 198 -12.76 -4.60 -7.37
N LEU A 199 -12.68 -4.33 -6.07
CA LEU A 199 -13.75 -4.62 -5.13
C LEU A 199 -15.05 -3.89 -5.50
N ALA A 200 -14.95 -2.61 -5.92
CA ALA A 200 -16.07 -1.83 -6.41
C ALA A 200 -16.64 -2.40 -7.73
N HIS A 201 -15.78 -2.79 -8.67
CA HIS A 201 -16.20 -3.35 -9.96
C HIS A 201 -17.00 -4.64 -9.84
N VAL A 202 -16.62 -5.51 -8.90
CA VAL A 202 -17.32 -6.78 -8.67
C VAL A 202 -18.43 -6.67 -7.62
N ASP A 203 -18.74 -5.46 -7.15
CA ASP A 203 -19.73 -5.19 -6.09
C ASP A 203 -19.50 -6.07 -4.85
N ALA A 204 -18.24 -6.16 -4.43
CA ALA A 204 -17.85 -6.98 -3.28
C ALA A 204 -18.21 -6.30 -1.97
N ASP A 205 -18.70 -7.08 -1.01
CA ASP A 205 -18.92 -6.61 0.36
C ASP A 205 -17.56 -6.39 1.07
N LEU A 206 -17.19 -5.13 1.28
CA LEU A 206 -15.91 -4.74 1.91
C LEU A 206 -15.74 -5.37 3.30
N HIS A 207 -16.81 -5.48 4.08
CA HIS A 207 -16.75 -6.10 5.41
C HIS A 207 -16.41 -7.60 5.31
N GLU A 208 -16.99 -8.31 4.34
CA GLU A 208 -16.66 -9.72 4.11
C GLU A 208 -15.23 -9.90 3.58
N PHE A 209 -14.74 -8.97 2.75
CA PHE A 209 -13.34 -8.95 2.33
C PHE A 209 -12.39 -8.77 3.52
N GLN A 210 -12.64 -7.76 4.35
CA GLN A 210 -11.81 -7.49 5.53
C GLN A 210 -11.80 -8.67 6.51
N LEU A 211 -12.97 -9.26 6.79
CA LEU A 211 -13.07 -10.47 7.62
C LEU A 211 -12.27 -11.63 7.02
N PHE A 212 -12.43 -11.87 5.72
CA PHE A 212 -11.72 -12.93 5.02
C PHE A 212 -10.20 -12.72 5.06
N LEU A 213 -9.72 -11.51 4.77
CA LEU A 213 -8.30 -11.18 4.81
C LEU A 213 -7.71 -11.31 6.23
N ARG A 214 -8.44 -10.88 7.26
CA ARG A 214 -8.02 -11.06 8.67
C ARG A 214 -7.87 -12.53 9.02
N LEU A 215 -8.80 -13.37 8.60
CA LEU A 215 -8.74 -14.82 8.82
C LEU A 215 -7.54 -15.46 8.14
N VAL A 216 -7.25 -15.10 6.88
CA VAL A 216 -6.08 -15.62 6.15
C VAL A 216 -4.78 -15.14 6.78
N ARG A 217 -4.68 -13.87 7.17
CA ARG A 217 -3.50 -13.33 7.88
C ARG A 217 -3.28 -14.03 9.22
N HIS A 218 -4.35 -14.22 10.00
CA HIS A 218 -4.28 -14.93 11.28
C HIS A 218 -3.82 -16.36 11.09
N TRP A 219 -4.38 -17.09 10.10
CA TRP A 219 -3.94 -18.43 9.75
C TRP A 219 -2.46 -18.47 9.40
N ALA A 220 -2.00 -17.60 8.50
CA ALA A 220 -0.60 -17.57 8.07
C ALA A 220 0.36 -17.31 9.25
N LYS A 221 0.03 -16.33 10.12
CA LYS A 221 0.81 -16.03 11.33
C LYS A 221 0.82 -17.21 12.29
N SER A 222 -0.32 -17.83 12.56
CA SER A 222 -0.45 -18.95 13.52
C SER A 222 0.23 -20.24 13.04
N ARG A 223 0.48 -20.38 11.72
CA ARG A 223 1.18 -21.52 11.12
C ARG A 223 2.64 -21.26 10.82
N GLY A 224 3.17 -20.08 11.19
CA GLY A 224 4.56 -19.72 10.89
C GLY A 224 4.83 -19.46 9.40
N LEU A 225 3.79 -19.25 8.60
CA LEU A 225 3.85 -18.97 7.15
C LEU A 225 3.79 -17.47 6.88
N TRP A 226 4.46 -16.67 7.72
CA TRP A 226 4.42 -15.22 7.67
C TRP A 226 5.83 -14.61 7.70
N GLY A 227 6.05 -13.64 6.83
CA GLY A 227 7.25 -12.81 6.80
C GLY A 227 8.05 -12.91 5.50
N ASN A 228 8.02 -11.87 4.69
CA ASN A 228 8.73 -11.79 3.41
C ASN A 228 10.23 -12.03 3.51
N LYS A 229 10.87 -11.55 4.59
CA LYS A 229 12.31 -11.76 4.81
C LYS A 229 12.71 -13.23 4.99
N TYR A 230 11.75 -14.08 5.30
CA TYR A 230 11.96 -15.54 5.44
C TYR A 230 11.47 -16.33 4.22
N GLY A 231 11.03 -15.63 3.15
CA GLY A 231 10.47 -16.25 1.96
C GLY A 231 9.02 -16.72 2.10
N TYR A 232 8.32 -16.29 3.16
CA TYR A 232 6.89 -16.59 3.38
C TYR A 232 5.99 -15.41 2.99
N PHE A 233 4.69 -15.62 3.10
CA PHE A 233 3.69 -14.58 2.79
C PHE A 233 3.84 -13.35 3.68
N GLY A 234 3.78 -12.17 3.05
CA GLY A 234 3.57 -10.91 3.74
C GLY A 234 2.12 -10.44 3.63
N GLY A 235 1.86 -9.23 4.15
CA GLY A 235 0.52 -8.65 4.14
C GLY A 235 -0.06 -8.51 2.73
N VAL A 236 0.73 -7.97 1.80
CA VAL A 236 0.32 -7.74 0.41
C VAL A 236 0.05 -9.07 -0.32
N ASN A 237 0.88 -10.10 -0.10
CA ASN A 237 0.66 -11.42 -0.71
C ASN A 237 -0.69 -12.01 -0.29
N CYS A 238 -1.01 -11.95 1.01
CA CYS A 238 -2.31 -12.40 1.51
C CYS A 238 -3.46 -11.61 0.89
N ALA A 239 -3.31 -10.28 0.74
CA ALA A 239 -4.33 -9.44 0.13
C ALA A 239 -4.56 -9.81 -1.35
N ILE A 240 -3.49 -9.96 -2.15
CA ILE A 240 -3.56 -10.39 -3.55
C ILE A 240 -4.29 -11.73 -3.69
N LEU A 241 -3.94 -12.72 -2.87
CA LEU A 241 -4.58 -14.03 -2.91
C LEU A 241 -6.07 -13.95 -2.54
N CYS A 242 -6.43 -13.15 -1.52
CA CYS A 242 -7.82 -12.92 -1.14
C CYS A 242 -8.60 -12.21 -2.24
N ILE A 243 -8.05 -11.16 -2.84
CA ILE A 243 -8.64 -10.43 -3.95
C ILE A 243 -8.87 -11.36 -5.15
N LYS A 244 -7.91 -12.23 -5.46
CA LYS A 244 -8.08 -13.22 -6.54
C LYS A 244 -9.27 -14.14 -6.31
N VAL A 245 -9.48 -14.58 -5.09
CA VAL A 245 -10.67 -15.41 -4.76
C VAL A 245 -11.95 -14.61 -4.91
N ILE A 246 -11.99 -13.35 -4.45
CA ILE A 246 -13.16 -12.48 -4.56
C ILE A 246 -13.47 -12.14 -6.01
N GLN A 247 -12.47 -11.86 -6.82
CA GLN A 247 -12.64 -11.61 -8.26
C GLN A 247 -13.42 -12.73 -8.96
N ASN A 248 -13.16 -13.98 -8.57
CA ASN A 248 -13.84 -15.13 -9.14
C ASN A 248 -15.17 -15.46 -8.42
N PHE A 249 -15.36 -15.00 -7.19
CA PHE A 249 -16.50 -15.33 -6.34
C PHE A 249 -16.99 -14.13 -5.52
N PRO A 250 -17.42 -13.02 -6.15
CA PRO A 250 -17.62 -11.73 -5.49
C PRO A 250 -18.71 -11.74 -4.40
N ASN A 251 -19.79 -12.47 -4.62
CA ASN A 251 -20.98 -12.43 -3.74
C ASN A 251 -20.96 -13.52 -2.65
N LYS A 252 -19.77 -13.97 -2.21
CA LYS A 252 -19.65 -15.00 -1.18
C LYS A 252 -19.33 -14.40 0.18
N LYS A 253 -19.84 -15.04 1.23
CA LYS A 253 -19.51 -14.72 2.61
C LYS A 253 -18.11 -15.24 2.99
N ALA A 254 -17.45 -14.59 3.95
CA ALA A 254 -16.08 -14.88 4.36
C ALA A 254 -15.80 -16.36 4.64
N ALA A 255 -16.72 -17.06 5.25
CA ALA A 255 -16.60 -18.52 5.48
C ALA A 255 -16.49 -19.32 4.19
N SER A 256 -17.24 -18.93 3.16
CA SER A 256 -17.17 -19.58 1.84
C SER A 256 -15.88 -19.18 1.11
N LEU A 257 -15.49 -17.90 1.19
CA LEU A 257 -14.24 -17.40 0.60
C LEU A 257 -13.04 -18.10 1.20
N LEU A 258 -13.01 -18.26 2.53
CA LEU A 258 -11.92 -18.96 3.22
C LEU A 258 -11.78 -20.42 2.76
N ARG A 259 -12.91 -21.12 2.58
CA ARG A 259 -12.89 -22.50 2.06
C ARG A 259 -12.40 -22.54 0.62
N LEU A 260 -12.86 -21.60 -0.23
CA LEU A 260 -12.42 -21.49 -1.61
C LEU A 260 -10.93 -21.15 -1.71
N PHE A 261 -10.43 -20.30 -0.84
CA PHE A 261 -9.01 -19.96 -0.74
C PHE A 261 -8.15 -21.23 -0.60
N PHE A 262 -8.42 -22.05 0.39
CA PHE A 262 -7.63 -23.27 0.58
C PHE A 262 -7.84 -24.28 -0.56
N HIS A 263 -9.05 -24.38 -1.08
CA HIS A 263 -9.32 -25.29 -2.20
C HIS A 263 -8.58 -24.88 -3.48
N ILE A 264 -8.63 -23.60 -3.84
CA ILE A 264 -7.96 -23.08 -5.04
C ILE A 264 -6.44 -23.18 -4.90
N PHE A 265 -5.89 -22.69 -3.80
CA PHE A 265 -4.44 -22.59 -3.67
C PHE A 265 -3.76 -23.90 -3.27
N SER A 266 -4.47 -24.89 -2.74
CA SER A 266 -3.94 -26.24 -2.59
C SER A 266 -3.78 -26.97 -3.92
N ALA A 267 -4.61 -26.64 -4.92
CA ALA A 267 -4.53 -27.19 -6.27
C ALA A 267 -3.81 -26.27 -7.28
N TRP A 268 -3.39 -25.07 -6.85
CA TRP A 268 -2.73 -24.12 -7.72
C TRP A 268 -1.39 -24.70 -8.20
N PRO A 269 -1.11 -24.64 -9.49
CA PRO A 269 0.15 -25.19 -10.04
C PRO A 269 1.31 -24.20 -9.80
N TRP A 270 1.70 -24.05 -8.54
CA TRP A 270 2.77 -23.14 -8.14
C TRP A 270 4.05 -23.34 -8.93
N GLY A 271 4.68 -22.25 -9.31
CA GLY A 271 5.95 -22.24 -10.01
C GLY A 271 6.24 -20.90 -10.69
N PRO A 272 7.47 -20.69 -11.19
CA PRO A 272 7.89 -19.39 -11.73
C PRO A 272 7.10 -18.94 -12.96
N ARG A 273 6.40 -19.86 -13.64
CA ARG A 273 5.58 -19.58 -14.83
C ARG A 273 4.08 -19.55 -14.54
N ARG A 274 3.67 -19.63 -13.27
CA ARG A 274 2.27 -19.67 -12.85
C ARG A 274 1.99 -18.78 -11.63
N PRO A 275 2.36 -17.49 -11.68
CA PRO A 275 2.05 -16.56 -10.61
C PRO A 275 0.53 -16.33 -10.48
N VAL A 276 0.10 -15.84 -9.35
CA VAL A 276 -1.29 -15.43 -9.14
C VAL A 276 -1.45 -13.98 -9.59
N PHE A 277 -2.43 -13.71 -10.45
CA PHE A 277 -2.73 -12.39 -10.98
C PHE A 277 -4.08 -11.89 -10.56
N ILE A 278 -4.16 -10.57 -10.40
CA ILE A 278 -5.41 -9.80 -10.30
C ILE A 278 -5.60 -9.10 -11.64
N SER A 279 -6.79 -9.21 -12.24
CA SER A 279 -7.10 -8.52 -13.50
C SER A 279 -7.16 -7.01 -13.29
N LYS A 280 -6.72 -6.23 -14.27
CA LYS A 280 -6.98 -4.79 -14.29
C LYS A 280 -8.48 -4.54 -14.46
N VAL A 281 -9.02 -3.59 -13.71
CA VAL A 281 -10.40 -3.10 -13.88
C VAL A 281 -10.45 -2.18 -15.11
N GLY A 282 -11.48 -2.35 -15.95
CA GLY A 282 -11.70 -1.47 -17.11
C GLY A 282 -11.15 -1.99 -18.43
N MET A 283 -10.40 -3.09 -18.45
CA MET A 283 -10.07 -3.79 -19.69
C MET A 283 -11.06 -4.90 -19.94
N LEU A 284 -12.00 -4.65 -20.86
CA LEU A 284 -12.90 -5.68 -21.40
C LEU A 284 -12.43 -6.01 -22.82
N ASP A 285 -12.54 -7.29 -23.20
CA ASP A 285 -12.40 -7.71 -24.60
C ASP A 285 -13.64 -7.28 -25.43
N ALA A 286 -13.62 -7.59 -26.72
CA ALA A 286 -14.72 -7.25 -27.61
C ALA A 286 -16.05 -7.92 -27.22
N ASP A 287 -16.02 -8.97 -26.42
CA ASP A 287 -17.16 -9.75 -25.94
C ASP A 287 -17.61 -9.31 -24.53
N GLY A 288 -16.97 -8.27 -23.96
CA GLY A 288 -17.30 -7.73 -22.63
C GLY A 288 -16.72 -8.53 -21.46
N ASN A 289 -15.83 -9.49 -21.72
CA ASN A 289 -15.14 -10.21 -20.65
C ASN A 289 -13.92 -9.42 -20.18
N PRO A 290 -13.50 -9.56 -18.91
CA PRO A 290 -12.28 -8.92 -18.43
C PRO A 290 -11.08 -9.29 -19.31
N LYS A 291 -10.54 -8.30 -20.03
CA LYS A 291 -9.33 -8.48 -20.79
C LYS A 291 -8.16 -8.62 -19.81
N TYR A 292 -7.64 -9.81 -19.71
CA TYR A 292 -6.40 -10.05 -19.00
C TYR A 292 -5.27 -9.52 -19.87
N ASP A 293 -4.61 -8.47 -19.43
CA ASP A 293 -3.36 -8.01 -20.04
C ASP A 293 -2.22 -8.98 -19.64
N LEU A 294 -2.44 -10.23 -20.00
CA LEU A 294 -1.50 -11.31 -19.81
C LEU A 294 -0.90 -11.57 -21.19
N ASP A 295 0.37 -11.25 -21.33
CA ASP A 295 1.19 -12.01 -22.26
C ASP A 295 1.17 -13.45 -21.73
N PRO A 296 0.44 -14.38 -22.37
CA PRO A 296 0.34 -15.76 -21.91
C PRO A 296 1.70 -16.44 -21.83
N ASP A 297 2.73 -15.92 -22.51
CA ASP A 297 4.08 -16.45 -22.52
C ASP A 297 4.96 -15.84 -21.42
N LEU A 298 4.62 -14.67 -20.88
CA LEU A 298 5.42 -13.99 -19.85
C LEU A 298 4.92 -14.17 -18.43
N GLY A 299 3.64 -14.40 -18.21
CA GLY A 299 3.07 -14.78 -16.91
C GLY A 299 3.34 -13.81 -15.73
N PHE A 300 3.71 -12.56 -16.00
CA PHE A 300 4.13 -11.59 -15.00
C PHE A 300 3.20 -10.38 -14.95
N PHE A 301 2.99 -9.82 -13.74
CA PHE A 301 2.66 -8.42 -13.62
C PHE A 301 3.78 -7.62 -14.28
N GLN A 302 3.49 -6.94 -15.38
CA GLN A 302 4.36 -5.87 -15.85
C GLN A 302 4.16 -4.68 -14.92
N TYR A 303 4.88 -4.67 -13.80
CA TYR A 303 5.14 -3.43 -13.13
C TYR A 303 6.10 -2.60 -14.01
N PRO A 304 5.92 -1.26 -14.13
CA PRO A 304 6.80 -0.40 -14.93
C PRO A 304 8.28 -0.47 -14.54
N TRP A 305 8.62 -1.06 -13.39
CA TRP A 305 9.98 -1.29 -12.89
C TRP A 305 10.62 -2.61 -13.32
N GLU A 306 9.98 -3.38 -14.17
CA GLU A 306 10.67 -4.48 -14.82
C GLU A 306 11.76 -3.90 -15.71
N MET A 307 12.99 -4.19 -15.33
CA MET A 307 14.28 -3.78 -15.83
C MET A 307 14.36 -3.31 -17.29
N PRO A 308 15.30 -2.38 -17.60
CA PRO A 308 15.67 -2.05 -18.98
C PRO A 308 15.94 -3.33 -19.75
N ARG A 309 15.45 -3.40 -21.00
CA ARG A 309 15.43 -4.57 -21.91
C ARG A 309 16.79 -5.24 -22.20
N GLY A 310 17.76 -5.16 -21.30
CA GLY A 310 19.13 -5.66 -21.48
C GLY A 310 19.50 -6.92 -20.70
N ASN A 311 18.83 -7.24 -19.59
CA ASN A 311 19.25 -8.35 -18.70
C ASN A 311 18.06 -9.17 -18.20
N ARG A 312 17.51 -10.02 -19.07
CA ARG A 312 16.35 -10.87 -18.78
C ARG A 312 16.64 -12.14 -17.97
N ARG A 313 17.82 -12.32 -17.38
CA ARG A 313 18.18 -13.63 -16.80
C ARG A 313 18.33 -13.69 -15.29
N ASP A 314 18.56 -12.59 -14.60
CA ASP A 314 18.92 -12.66 -13.18
C ASP A 314 18.16 -11.61 -12.34
N GLY A 315 17.01 -11.95 -11.78
CA GLY A 315 16.47 -11.13 -10.72
C GLY A 315 14.98 -10.85 -10.65
N LEU A 316 14.15 -11.62 -11.30
CA LEU A 316 12.72 -11.60 -11.01
C LEU A 316 12.50 -12.27 -9.66
N MET A 317 12.25 -11.46 -8.62
CA MET A 317 11.54 -11.99 -7.45
C MET A 317 10.10 -12.26 -7.89
N PRO A 318 9.68 -13.52 -7.98
CA PRO A 318 8.27 -13.83 -8.07
C PRO A 318 7.61 -13.25 -6.79
N ILE A 319 6.47 -12.58 -6.94
CA ILE A 319 5.54 -12.47 -5.84
C ILE A 319 5.03 -13.90 -5.63
N ILE A 320 5.83 -14.67 -4.88
CA ILE A 320 5.79 -16.13 -4.67
C ILE A 320 6.03 -16.93 -5.93
#